data_5b9a7838af278b72cb96ffa6ec4e471d
#
_entry.id   5b9a7838af278b72cb96ffa6ec4e471d
#
_cell.length_a   1.000
_cell.length_b   1.000
_cell.length_c   1.000
_cell.angle_alpha   90.00
_cell.angle_beta   90.00
_cell.angle_gamma   90.00
#
_symmetry.space_group_name_H-M   'P 1'
#
loop_
_entity.id
_entity.type
_entity.pdbx_description
1 polymer ?
#
loop_
_entity_poly.entity_id
_entity_poly.type
_entity_poly.pdbx_seq_one_letter_code
_entity_poly.pdbx_strand_id
1 'polypeptide(L)'
;MWRRLAFVVSNAAVLVLFPATSVPAAQSGTAEEAKAMLERAVAAVKKDKVKALDLFNTGDSRFRDRDLYVFCANVSDGVLTAHPTIRGKTLQDLEGKHGAEFGQEIMQEATEGMIKETTYWWPRAGSDQPLEKTTFYTKVGDQICGVGYYQK
;
A
#
# COMPACT_ATOMS: atom_id res chain seq x y z
N MET A 1 33.67 60.40 -48.70
CA MET A 1 32.31 59.88 -48.46
C MET A 1 32.39 58.36 -48.15
N TRP A 2 32.44 57.94 -46.89
CA TRP A 2 32.46 56.54 -46.53
C TRP A 2 31.24 56.27 -45.71
N ARG A 3 30.28 55.50 -46.32
CA ARG A 3 29.08 54.99 -45.65
C ARG A 3 29.44 53.74 -44.87
N ARG A 4 29.39 53.82 -43.55
CA ARG A 4 29.52 52.66 -42.66
C ARG A 4 28.14 51.93 -42.63
N LEU A 5 28.10 50.72 -43.16
CA LEU A 5 26.99 49.81 -42.98
C LEU A 5 27.08 49.14 -41.61
N ALA A 6 26.11 49.39 -40.73
CA ALA A 6 25.97 48.70 -39.46
C ALA A 6 25.15 47.40 -39.71
N PHE A 7 25.80 46.27 -39.43
CA PHE A 7 25.09 44.98 -39.39
C PHE A 7 24.44 44.82 -38.02
N VAL A 8 23.12 44.80 -38.01
CA VAL A 8 22.32 44.43 -36.85
C VAL A 8 22.22 42.91 -36.81
N VAL A 9 22.94 42.28 -35.89
CA VAL A 9 22.79 40.85 -35.64
C VAL A 9 21.61 40.63 -34.69
N SER A 10 20.48 40.15 -35.25
CA SER A 10 19.30 39.81 -34.47
C SER A 10 19.49 38.41 -33.86
N ASN A 11 19.71 38.35 -32.57
CA ASN A 11 19.77 37.09 -31.83
C ASN A 11 18.32 36.60 -31.57
N ALA A 12 17.83 35.69 -32.38
CA ALA A 12 16.56 34.99 -32.10
C ALA A 12 16.82 33.88 -31.08
N ALA A 13 16.41 34.13 -29.83
CA ALA A 13 16.38 33.09 -28.79
C ALA A 13 15.30 32.06 -29.11
N VAL A 14 15.69 30.87 -29.54
CA VAL A 14 14.79 29.74 -29.71
C VAL A 14 14.49 29.15 -28.35
N LEU A 15 13.28 29.39 -27.85
CA LEU A 15 12.75 28.77 -26.63
C LEU A 15 12.38 27.32 -26.97
N VAL A 16 13.22 26.35 -26.58
CA VAL A 16 12.93 24.92 -26.70
C VAL A 16 11.98 24.54 -25.57
N LEU A 17 10.69 24.44 -25.85
CA LEU A 17 9.69 23.86 -24.97
C LEU A 17 9.89 22.34 -24.96
N PHE A 18 10.47 21.80 -23.87
CA PHE A 18 10.44 20.36 -23.64
C PHE A 18 9.02 19.96 -23.21
N PRO A 19 8.37 19.00 -23.88
CA PRO A 19 7.10 18.46 -23.39
C PRO A 19 7.36 17.77 -22.07
N ALA A 20 6.68 18.20 -21.01
CA ALA A 20 6.66 17.48 -19.74
C ALA A 20 5.94 16.13 -19.99
N THR A 21 6.72 15.06 -20.13
CA THR A 21 6.16 13.70 -20.16
C THR A 21 5.66 13.37 -18.77
N SER A 22 4.35 13.42 -18.54
CA SER A 22 3.72 12.91 -17.35
C SER A 22 3.92 11.39 -17.33
N VAL A 23 4.79 10.90 -16.44
CA VAL A 23 4.90 9.47 -16.15
C VAL A 23 3.58 9.06 -15.50
N PRO A 24 2.83 8.08 -16.07
CA PRO A 24 1.61 7.62 -15.43
C PRO A 24 1.96 7.06 -14.04
N ALA A 25 1.20 7.47 -13.02
CA ALA A 25 1.37 6.95 -11.66
C ALA A 25 1.22 5.42 -11.71
N ALA A 26 2.14 4.69 -11.08
CA ALA A 26 2.09 3.25 -11.02
C ALA A 26 0.74 2.80 -10.39
N GLN A 27 0.04 1.87 -11.05
CA GLN A 27 -1.26 1.37 -10.57
C GLN A 27 -1.12 0.48 -9.32
N SER A 28 0.09 -0.01 -9.04
CA SER A 28 0.42 -0.89 -7.91
C SER A 28 1.36 -0.20 -6.95
N GLY A 29 1.17 -0.43 -5.66
CA GLY A 29 2.13 -0.06 -4.63
C GLY A 29 3.37 -0.94 -4.65
N THR A 30 4.44 -0.47 -4.02
CA THR A 30 5.70 -1.20 -3.86
C THR A 30 5.84 -1.84 -2.48
N ALA A 31 6.82 -2.74 -2.33
CA ALA A 31 7.16 -3.34 -1.04
C ALA A 31 7.52 -2.28 0.01
N GLU A 32 8.33 -1.29 -0.37
CA GLU A 32 8.75 -0.20 0.51
C GLU A 32 7.56 0.65 0.97
N GLU A 33 6.64 0.97 0.05
CA GLU A 33 5.42 1.73 0.36
C GLU A 33 4.49 0.93 1.27
N ALA A 34 4.33 -0.38 1.05
CA ALA A 34 3.54 -1.28 1.89
C ALA A 34 4.10 -1.35 3.32
N LYS A 35 5.41 -1.54 3.46
CA LYS A 35 6.08 -1.56 4.76
C LYS A 35 5.96 -0.22 5.49
N ALA A 36 6.19 0.89 4.81
CA ALA A 36 6.03 2.23 5.38
C ALA A 36 4.58 2.51 5.81
N MET A 37 3.59 2.02 5.06
CA MET A 37 2.17 2.12 5.43
C MET A 37 1.88 1.31 6.69
N LEU A 38 2.41 0.09 6.82
CA LEU A 38 2.26 -0.73 8.03
C LEU A 38 2.89 -0.06 9.25
N GLU A 39 4.07 0.50 9.13
CA GLU A 39 4.74 1.22 10.23
C GLU A 39 3.90 2.42 10.71
N ARG A 40 3.31 3.19 9.78
CA ARG A 40 2.35 4.26 10.13
C ARG A 40 1.09 3.72 10.81
N ALA A 41 0.57 2.58 10.34
CA ALA A 41 -0.60 1.95 10.93
C ALA A 41 -0.32 1.48 12.37
N VAL A 42 0.81 0.86 12.63
CA VAL A 42 1.27 0.47 13.97
C VAL A 42 1.34 1.67 14.90
N ALA A 43 1.94 2.77 14.45
CA ALA A 43 2.02 4.01 15.23
C ALA A 43 0.63 4.57 15.55
N ALA A 44 -0.29 4.55 14.57
CA ALA A 44 -1.67 5.00 14.77
C ALA A 44 -2.44 4.14 15.78
N VAL A 45 -2.33 2.80 15.70
CA VAL A 45 -2.97 1.86 16.65
C VAL A 45 -2.42 2.06 18.07
N LYS A 46 -1.10 2.22 18.23
CA LYS A 46 -0.49 2.49 19.54
C LYS A 46 -0.97 3.81 20.15
N LYS A 47 -1.23 4.80 19.34
CA LYS A 47 -1.70 6.12 19.81
C LYS A 47 -3.18 6.11 20.20
N ASP A 48 -4.04 5.56 19.34
CA ASP A 48 -5.49 5.47 19.55
C ASP A 48 -6.05 4.38 18.63
N LYS A 49 -6.22 3.18 19.17
CA LYS A 49 -6.72 2.02 18.42
C LYS A 49 -8.07 2.25 17.76
N VAL A 50 -9.03 2.82 18.50
CA VAL A 50 -10.40 3.00 17.99
C VAL A 50 -10.41 3.93 16.80
N LYS A 51 -9.73 5.06 16.92
CA LYS A 51 -9.59 6.03 15.84
C LYS A 51 -8.79 5.47 14.65
N ALA A 52 -7.74 4.71 14.91
CA ALA A 52 -6.94 4.09 13.86
C ALA A 52 -7.77 3.11 13.03
N LEU A 53 -8.51 2.19 13.67
CA LEU A 53 -9.38 1.23 12.99
C LEU A 53 -10.48 1.92 12.19
N ASP A 54 -11.04 3.02 12.70
CA ASP A 54 -12.02 3.83 11.95
C ASP A 54 -11.40 4.42 10.68
N LEU A 55 -10.20 5.02 10.76
CA LEU A 55 -9.49 5.55 9.60
C LEU A 55 -9.15 4.46 8.57
N PHE A 56 -8.78 3.25 9.00
CA PHE A 56 -8.51 2.14 8.08
C PHE A 56 -9.79 1.70 7.35
N ASN A 57 -10.92 1.61 8.06
CA ASN A 57 -12.20 1.20 7.50
C ASN A 57 -12.82 2.26 6.59
N THR A 58 -12.61 3.55 6.86
CA THR A 58 -13.12 4.66 6.02
C THR A 58 -12.25 4.91 4.80
N GLY A 59 -11.06 4.30 4.73
CA GLY A 59 -10.16 4.42 3.59
C GLY A 59 -9.40 5.75 3.54
N ASP A 60 -8.99 6.25 4.71
CA ASP A 60 -8.13 7.43 4.80
C ASP A 60 -6.86 7.25 3.94
N SER A 61 -6.50 8.26 3.17
CA SER A 61 -5.42 8.20 2.17
C SER A 61 -4.03 7.88 2.74
N ARG A 62 -3.83 8.03 4.04
CA ARG A 62 -2.59 7.61 4.73
C ARG A 62 -2.47 6.11 4.86
N PHE A 63 -3.60 5.39 4.80
CA PHE A 63 -3.73 3.96 5.07
C PHE A 63 -4.39 3.18 3.93
N ARG A 64 -4.68 3.87 2.83
CA ARG A 64 -5.17 3.28 1.58
C ARG A 64 -4.65 4.11 0.40
N ASP A 65 -3.86 3.47 -0.45
CA ASP A 65 -3.29 4.12 -1.65
C ASP A 65 -3.17 3.11 -2.78
N ARG A 66 -3.83 3.37 -3.91
CA ARG A 66 -3.88 2.46 -5.06
C ARG A 66 -4.40 1.08 -4.64
N ASP A 67 -3.59 0.03 -4.74
CA ASP A 67 -3.90 -1.34 -4.29
C ASP A 67 -3.36 -1.69 -2.89
N LEU A 68 -2.68 -0.74 -2.23
CA LEU A 68 -2.26 -0.86 -0.83
C LEU A 68 -3.40 -0.49 0.12
N TYR A 69 -3.60 -1.29 1.15
CA TYR A 69 -4.51 -0.99 2.25
C TYR A 69 -4.08 -1.68 3.54
N VAL A 70 -4.42 -1.06 4.67
CA VAL A 70 -4.24 -1.67 5.98
C VAL A 70 -5.41 -2.60 6.27
N PHE A 71 -5.10 -3.80 6.75
CA PHE A 71 -6.07 -4.64 7.46
C PHE A 71 -5.61 -4.91 8.87
N CYS A 72 -6.55 -5.17 9.78
CA CYS A 72 -6.25 -5.62 11.14
C CYS A 72 -7.25 -6.70 11.56
N ALA A 73 -6.81 -7.59 12.46
CA ALA A 73 -7.63 -8.60 13.08
C ALA A 73 -7.36 -8.66 14.58
N ASN A 74 -8.34 -9.09 15.38
CA ASN A 74 -8.13 -9.36 16.78
C ASN A 74 -7.17 -10.54 16.99
N VAL A 75 -6.25 -10.41 17.91
CA VAL A 75 -5.36 -11.51 18.33
C VAL A 75 -6.15 -12.68 18.94
N SER A 76 -7.24 -12.39 19.64
CA SER A 76 -8.02 -13.39 20.42
C SER A 76 -8.82 -14.36 19.56
N ASP A 77 -9.40 -13.90 18.46
CA ASP A 77 -10.36 -14.66 17.65
C ASP A 77 -10.12 -14.57 16.14
N GLY A 78 -9.15 -13.73 15.71
CA GLY A 78 -8.83 -13.52 14.31
C GLY A 78 -9.88 -12.74 13.51
N VAL A 79 -10.92 -12.22 14.17
CA VAL A 79 -11.95 -11.44 13.47
C VAL A 79 -11.35 -10.14 12.92
N LEU A 80 -11.51 -9.90 11.63
CA LEU A 80 -11.06 -8.71 10.94
C LEU A 80 -11.78 -7.46 11.47
N THR A 81 -11.06 -6.62 12.18
CA THR A 81 -11.51 -5.34 12.73
C THR A 81 -11.39 -4.20 11.72
N ALA A 82 -10.48 -4.33 10.77
CA ALA A 82 -10.34 -3.43 9.63
C ALA A 82 -9.99 -4.20 8.36
N HIS A 83 -10.77 -3.95 7.30
CA HIS A 83 -10.51 -4.43 5.93
C HIS A 83 -11.46 -3.71 4.96
N PRO A 84 -11.04 -3.36 3.73
CA PRO A 84 -11.88 -2.66 2.76
C PRO A 84 -13.18 -3.37 2.38
N THR A 85 -13.18 -4.71 2.33
CA THR A 85 -14.30 -5.49 1.75
C THR A 85 -14.79 -6.66 2.60
N ILE A 86 -13.95 -7.24 3.48
CA ILE A 86 -14.27 -8.47 4.21
C ILE A 86 -14.16 -8.31 5.74
N ARG A 87 -14.31 -7.09 6.25
CA ARG A 87 -14.40 -6.83 7.69
C ARG A 87 -15.42 -7.75 8.36
N GLY A 88 -15.09 -8.27 9.53
CA GLY A 88 -15.94 -9.18 10.28
C GLY A 88 -15.75 -10.66 9.93
N LYS A 89 -15.03 -10.99 8.84
CA LYS A 89 -14.61 -12.39 8.61
C LYS A 89 -13.42 -12.74 9.50
N THR A 90 -13.21 -14.04 9.68
CA THR A 90 -12.11 -14.57 10.49
C THR A 90 -10.86 -14.76 9.64
N LEU A 91 -9.74 -14.21 10.07
CA LEU A 91 -8.50 -14.21 9.29
C LEU A 91 -8.01 -15.63 8.99
N GLN A 92 -8.06 -16.54 9.97
CA GLN A 92 -7.64 -17.93 9.80
C GLN A 92 -8.53 -18.75 8.86
N ASP A 93 -9.75 -18.28 8.59
CA ASP A 93 -10.66 -18.92 7.62
C ASP A 93 -10.45 -18.39 6.19
N LEU A 94 -9.53 -17.42 6.01
CA LEU A 94 -9.17 -16.92 4.70
C LEU A 94 -8.15 -17.84 4.05
N GLU A 95 -8.56 -18.42 2.93
CA GLU A 95 -7.69 -19.23 2.09
C GLU A 95 -7.29 -18.43 0.86
N GLY A 96 -6.00 -18.39 0.58
CA GLY A 96 -5.49 -17.91 -0.69
C GLY A 96 -5.92 -18.87 -1.82
N LYS A 97 -5.88 -18.39 -3.06
CA LYS A 97 -6.00 -19.28 -4.20
C LYS A 97 -4.86 -20.31 -4.15
N HIS A 98 -5.12 -21.52 -4.63
CA HIS A 98 -4.22 -22.67 -4.55
C HIS A 98 -4.00 -23.26 -3.15
N GLY A 99 -4.92 -23.02 -2.20
CA GLY A 99 -4.92 -23.66 -0.88
C GLY A 99 -3.89 -23.10 0.11
N ALA A 100 -3.42 -21.87 -0.08
CA ALA A 100 -2.51 -21.24 0.87
C ALA A 100 -3.26 -20.81 2.13
N GLU A 101 -2.88 -21.36 3.28
CA GLU A 101 -3.45 -21.07 4.61
C GLU A 101 -2.79 -19.84 5.25
N PHE A 102 -2.61 -18.77 4.47
CA PHE A 102 -1.88 -17.57 4.91
C PHE A 102 -2.49 -16.92 6.15
N GLY A 103 -3.79 -17.02 6.33
CA GLY A 103 -4.49 -16.45 7.49
C GLY A 103 -4.10 -17.16 8.79
N GLN A 104 -3.95 -18.49 8.77
CA GLN A 104 -3.45 -19.26 9.92
C GLN A 104 -1.98 -18.93 10.21
N GLU A 105 -1.14 -18.85 9.18
CA GLU A 105 0.26 -18.45 9.32
C GLU A 105 0.40 -17.09 9.99
N ILE A 106 -0.33 -16.07 9.52
CA ILE A 106 -0.32 -14.74 10.12
C ILE A 106 -0.74 -14.77 11.60
N MET A 107 -1.80 -15.53 11.94
CA MET A 107 -2.27 -15.65 13.33
C MET A 107 -1.24 -16.31 14.25
N GLN A 108 -0.52 -17.31 13.76
CA GLN A 108 0.47 -18.07 14.53
C GLN A 108 1.80 -17.33 14.67
N GLU A 109 2.21 -16.63 13.59
CA GLU A 109 3.55 -16.07 13.47
C GLU A 109 3.68 -14.60 13.90
N ALA A 110 2.57 -13.85 13.96
CA ALA A 110 2.59 -12.43 14.28
C ALA A 110 3.19 -12.17 15.67
N THR A 111 4.22 -11.33 15.70
CA THR A 111 5.00 -11.04 16.91
C THR A 111 5.07 -9.54 17.13
N GLU A 112 4.90 -9.09 18.37
CA GLU A 112 4.98 -7.68 18.74
C GLU A 112 6.36 -7.10 18.41
N GLY A 113 6.37 -5.97 17.71
CA GLY A 113 7.61 -5.25 17.35
C GLY A 113 8.45 -5.89 16.24
N MET A 114 7.98 -6.98 15.63
CA MET A 114 8.67 -7.65 14.54
C MET A 114 7.77 -7.69 13.29
N ILE A 115 8.21 -7.12 12.19
CA ILE A 115 7.53 -7.23 10.89
C ILE A 115 7.97 -8.52 10.22
N LYS A 116 7.01 -9.38 9.93
CA LYS A 116 7.16 -10.61 9.14
C LYS A 116 6.44 -10.45 7.81
N GLU A 117 6.64 -11.39 6.90
CA GLU A 117 5.98 -11.40 5.60
C GLU A 117 5.52 -12.81 5.23
N THR A 118 4.43 -12.88 4.47
CA THR A 118 3.95 -14.11 3.83
C THR A 118 3.49 -13.81 2.40
N THR A 119 3.62 -14.79 1.51
CA THR A 119 3.27 -14.65 0.09
C THR A 119 2.21 -15.67 -0.29
N TYR A 120 1.15 -15.21 -0.96
CA TYR A 120 0.02 -16.01 -1.37
C TYR A 120 -0.66 -15.42 -2.62
N TRP A 121 -1.54 -16.19 -3.25
CA TRP A 121 -2.30 -15.73 -4.41
C TRP A 121 -3.64 -15.12 -3.98
N TRP A 122 -3.85 -13.86 -4.32
CA TRP A 122 -5.04 -13.12 -3.95
C TRP A 122 -5.53 -12.21 -5.09
N PRO A 123 -6.85 -12.11 -5.35
CA PRO A 123 -7.34 -11.21 -6.38
C PRO A 123 -7.21 -9.74 -5.94
N ARG A 124 -6.90 -8.85 -6.88
CA ARG A 124 -7.04 -7.41 -6.64
C ARG A 124 -8.50 -7.02 -6.50
N ALA A 125 -8.76 -5.92 -5.80
CA ALA A 125 -10.09 -5.32 -5.78
C ALA A 125 -10.61 -5.05 -7.20
N GLY A 126 -11.82 -5.56 -7.50
CA GLY A 126 -12.42 -5.43 -8.84
C GLY A 126 -11.93 -6.43 -9.90
N SER A 127 -11.16 -7.45 -9.50
CA SER A 127 -10.69 -8.52 -10.39
C SER A 127 -10.88 -9.88 -9.74
N ASP A 128 -11.27 -10.88 -10.52
CA ASP A 128 -11.35 -12.28 -10.05
C ASP A 128 -10.04 -13.04 -10.31
N GLN A 129 -9.10 -12.42 -11.00
CA GLN A 129 -7.80 -13.04 -11.34
C GLN A 129 -6.86 -12.96 -10.12
N PRO A 130 -6.43 -14.09 -9.57
CA PRO A 130 -5.46 -14.09 -8.48
C PRO A 130 -4.09 -13.68 -9.01
N LEU A 131 -3.41 -12.84 -8.24
CA LEU A 131 -2.04 -12.42 -8.46
C LEU A 131 -1.22 -12.75 -7.22
N GLU A 132 0.07 -12.93 -7.39
CA GLU A 132 0.97 -13.12 -6.27
C GLU A 132 1.04 -11.86 -5.42
N LYS A 133 0.73 -12.00 -4.13
CA LYS A 133 0.68 -10.92 -3.15
C LYS A 133 1.59 -11.26 -1.98
N THR A 134 2.50 -10.36 -1.64
CA THR A 134 3.27 -10.43 -0.41
C THR A 134 2.68 -9.46 0.62
N THR A 135 2.45 -9.94 1.83
CA THR A 135 1.88 -9.16 2.92
C THR A 135 2.87 -9.08 4.07
N PHE A 136 3.25 -7.84 4.43
CA PHE A 136 3.92 -7.55 5.68
C PHE A 136 2.90 -7.49 6.81
N TYR A 137 3.22 -8.09 7.95
CA TYR A 137 2.33 -8.09 9.11
C TYR A 137 3.10 -8.07 10.42
N THR A 138 2.44 -7.61 11.48
CA THR A 138 2.99 -7.58 12.83
C THR A 138 1.86 -7.55 13.86
N LYS A 139 2.17 -7.94 15.09
CA LYS A 139 1.28 -7.76 16.24
C LYS A 139 1.49 -6.36 16.82
N VAL A 140 0.40 -5.72 17.21
CA VAL A 140 0.39 -4.44 17.93
C VAL A 140 -0.73 -4.45 18.96
N GLY A 141 -0.37 -4.64 20.23
CA GLY A 141 -1.32 -4.82 21.33
C GLY A 141 -2.22 -6.04 21.13
N ASP A 142 -3.54 -5.83 21.10
CA ASP A 142 -4.56 -6.86 20.86
C ASP A 142 -4.93 -7.03 19.37
N GLN A 143 -4.19 -6.38 18.47
CA GLN A 143 -4.39 -6.46 17.02
C GLN A 143 -3.20 -7.11 16.32
N ILE A 144 -3.49 -7.76 15.20
CA ILE A 144 -2.53 -8.11 14.17
C ILE A 144 -2.88 -7.25 12.97
N CYS A 145 -1.94 -6.42 12.50
CA CYS A 145 -2.16 -5.56 11.34
C CYS A 145 -1.19 -5.92 10.21
N GLY A 146 -1.62 -5.72 8.98
CA GLY A 146 -0.80 -5.97 7.80
C GLY A 146 -1.14 -5.07 6.62
N VAL A 147 -0.20 -5.01 5.68
CA VAL A 147 -0.33 -4.36 4.38
C VAL A 147 0.30 -5.24 3.32
N GLY A 148 -0.45 -5.57 2.27
CA GLY A 148 0.05 -6.39 1.17
C GLY A 148 0.25 -5.58 -0.11
N TYR A 149 1.25 -5.97 -0.90
CA TYR A 149 1.51 -5.47 -2.25
C TYR A 149 1.53 -6.63 -3.24
N TYR A 150 1.25 -6.35 -4.52
CA TYR A 150 1.26 -7.37 -5.58
C TYR A 150 2.61 -7.38 -6.30
N GLN A 151 3.12 -8.57 -6.54
CA GLN A 151 4.32 -8.78 -7.36
C GLN A 151 4.05 -8.30 -8.81
N LYS A 152 5.09 -7.76 -9.46
CA LYS A 152 5.02 -7.31 -10.87
C LYS A 152 5.38 -8.43 -11.81
#